data_863bfa1d50f03db520f57d0b3ff81b9c
#
_entry.id   863bfa1d50f03db520f57d0b3ff81b9c
#
_cell.length_a   1.000
_cell.length_b   1.000
_cell.length_c   1.000
_cell.angle_alpha   90.00
_cell.angle_beta   90.00
_cell.angle_gamma   90.00
#
_symmetry.space_group_name_H-M   'P 1'
#
loop_
_entity.id
_entity.type
_entity.pdbx_description
1 polymer ?
#
loop_
_entity_poly.entity_id
_entity_poly.type
_entity_poly.pdbx_seq_one_letter_code
_entity_poly.pdbx_strand_id
1 'polypeptide(L)'
;MPDKTKLKEGDIFYVYNDYYKRYFFGKILVDIKNRLVKRANEGLLWPLDFFSDCYLVAVYKDIAETPVLKSREFIIPGSFIYKSSFNRKNEDCIKWVYYDHEDINYHELEFPEYIVSSNDKICLERGELSIPTGLTRTQYENEFNITGSKTGSINYSNVLLLQGLPAYKERIDYSDLRLLPELRKKLYEMIGEDPDTPYYELALKHGKDLARFYQDKN
;
A
#
# COMPACT_ATOMS: atom_id res chain seq x y z
N MET A 1 -26.91 -4.28 9.90
CA MET A 1 -25.63 -4.78 9.36
C MET A 1 -24.99 -5.69 10.39
N PRO A 2 -24.37 -6.82 10.03
CA PRO A 2 -23.70 -7.67 11.00
C PRO A 2 -22.54 -6.89 11.64
N ASP A 3 -22.50 -6.92 12.97
CA ASP A 3 -21.38 -6.29 13.72
C ASP A 3 -20.13 -7.17 13.57
N LYS A 4 -19.32 -6.87 12.55
CA LYS A 4 -18.05 -7.57 12.35
C LYS A 4 -17.04 -7.12 13.39
N THR A 5 -16.42 -8.09 14.06
CA THR A 5 -15.35 -7.83 15.04
C THR A 5 -13.97 -7.72 14.40
N LYS A 6 -13.81 -8.18 13.15
CA LYS A 6 -12.55 -8.19 12.40
C LYS A 6 -12.82 -8.04 10.90
N LEU A 7 -12.02 -7.21 10.22
CA LEU A 7 -12.02 -7.10 8.77
C LEU A 7 -11.20 -8.22 8.13
N LYS A 8 -11.60 -8.62 6.92
CA LYS A 8 -10.91 -9.60 6.07
C LYS A 8 -10.76 -9.06 4.65
N GLU A 9 -10.01 -9.75 3.81
CA GLU A 9 -9.88 -9.44 2.38
C GLU A 9 -11.25 -9.29 1.71
N GLY A 10 -11.39 -8.26 0.88
CA GLY A 10 -12.63 -7.89 0.22
C GLY A 10 -13.57 -7.01 1.04
N ASP A 11 -13.38 -6.90 2.35
CA ASP A 11 -14.24 -6.06 3.17
C ASP A 11 -14.02 -4.58 2.90
N ILE A 12 -15.11 -3.89 2.64
CA ILE A 12 -15.19 -2.44 2.56
C ILE A 12 -15.66 -1.92 3.90
N PHE A 13 -15.01 -0.88 4.36
CA PHE A 13 -15.31 -0.22 5.63
C PHE A 13 -15.33 1.29 5.45
N TYR A 14 -15.98 1.96 6.39
CA TYR A 14 -15.86 3.41 6.50
C TYR A 14 -15.39 3.83 7.89
N VAL A 15 -14.85 5.05 7.94
CA VAL A 15 -14.44 5.74 9.16
C VAL A 15 -15.08 7.11 9.15
N TYR A 16 -15.75 7.47 10.24
CA TYR A 16 -16.20 8.85 10.43
C TYR A 16 -15.10 9.66 11.09
N ASN A 17 -14.78 10.79 10.49
CA ASN A 17 -13.82 11.73 11.05
C ASN A 17 -14.58 12.90 11.71
N ASP A 18 -14.47 12.99 13.04
CA ASP A 18 -15.18 13.99 13.85
C ASP A 18 -14.76 15.43 13.56
N TYR A 19 -13.51 15.65 13.20
CA TYR A 19 -13.00 16.96 12.90
C TYR A 19 -13.55 17.52 11.58
N TYR A 20 -13.54 16.69 10.52
CA TYR A 20 -14.03 17.08 9.19
C TYR A 20 -15.53 16.86 9.00
N LYS A 21 -16.17 16.14 9.93
CA LYS A 21 -17.59 15.73 9.81
C LYS A 21 -17.87 15.00 8.50
N ARG A 22 -16.99 14.07 8.11
CA ARG A 22 -17.03 13.32 6.85
C ARG A 22 -16.74 11.85 7.06
N TYR A 23 -17.26 11.03 6.15
CA TYR A 23 -17.00 9.60 6.04
C TYR A 23 -15.94 9.33 4.98
N PHE A 24 -14.97 8.50 5.32
CA PHE A 24 -13.90 8.02 4.46
C PHE A 24 -14.04 6.52 4.31
N PHE A 25 -13.81 6.01 3.10
CA PHE A 25 -14.01 4.59 2.79
C PHE A 25 -12.68 3.92 2.45
N GLY A 26 -12.54 2.67 2.87
CA GLY A 26 -11.39 1.83 2.54
C GLY A 26 -11.82 0.40 2.24
N LYS A 27 -10.96 -0.33 1.55
CA LYS A 27 -11.12 -1.76 1.23
C LYS A 27 -9.88 -2.53 1.67
N ILE A 28 -10.06 -3.62 2.40
CA ILE A 28 -8.98 -4.55 2.70
C ILE A 28 -8.69 -5.36 1.43
N LEU A 29 -7.52 -5.20 0.84
CA LEU A 29 -7.13 -5.92 -0.36
C LEU A 29 -6.46 -7.24 -0.05
N VAL A 30 -5.42 -7.23 0.82
CA VAL A 30 -4.62 -8.42 1.12
C VAL A 30 -4.26 -8.47 2.60
N ASP A 31 -4.41 -9.63 3.23
CA ASP A 31 -3.74 -9.97 4.48
C ASP A 31 -2.33 -10.48 4.16
N ILE A 32 -1.32 -9.62 4.23
CA ILE A 32 0.05 -9.91 3.77
C ILE A 32 0.56 -11.23 4.37
N LYS A 33 0.45 -11.42 5.68
CA LYS A 33 0.92 -12.64 6.36
C LYS A 33 0.18 -13.88 5.89
N ASN A 34 -1.14 -13.84 5.87
CA ASN A 34 -1.94 -15.04 5.66
C ASN A 34 -2.08 -15.39 4.17
N ARG A 35 -2.15 -14.38 3.29
CA ARG A 35 -2.29 -14.59 1.85
C ARG A 35 -0.95 -14.83 1.15
N LEU A 36 0.07 -14.06 1.46
CA LEU A 36 1.32 -14.06 0.72
C LEU A 36 2.41 -14.81 1.49
N VAL A 37 2.83 -14.32 2.66
CA VAL A 37 3.98 -14.83 3.39
C VAL A 37 3.83 -16.32 3.77
N LYS A 38 2.70 -16.72 4.34
CA LYS A 38 2.47 -18.12 4.73
C LYS A 38 2.27 -19.08 3.54
N ARG A 39 1.96 -18.56 2.36
CA ARG A 39 1.76 -19.34 1.15
C ARG A 39 3.01 -19.40 0.27
N ALA A 40 4.02 -18.58 0.54
CA ALA A 40 5.31 -18.67 -0.12
C ALA A 40 5.98 -19.99 0.22
N ASN A 41 6.32 -20.76 -0.81
CA ASN A 41 6.98 -22.07 -0.62
C ASN A 41 8.50 -21.93 -0.41
N GLU A 42 9.06 -20.75 -0.54
CA GLU A 42 10.50 -20.48 -0.67
C GLU A 42 11.10 -19.71 0.53
N GLY A 43 10.64 -19.95 1.75
CA GLY A 43 11.21 -19.29 2.92
C GLY A 43 10.82 -17.81 3.00
N LEU A 44 11.80 -16.90 3.09
CA LEU A 44 11.57 -15.45 3.25
C LEU A 44 11.03 -14.83 1.96
N LEU A 45 9.82 -14.25 2.01
CA LEU A 45 9.24 -13.52 0.88
C LEU A 45 9.63 -12.03 0.96
N TRP A 46 10.92 -11.76 0.79
CA TRP A 46 11.41 -10.39 0.74
C TRP A 46 10.86 -9.65 -0.51
N PRO A 47 10.39 -8.38 -0.42
CA PRO A 47 10.39 -7.53 0.79
C PRO A 47 9.11 -7.61 1.64
N LEU A 48 8.11 -8.41 1.25
CA LEU A 48 6.79 -8.46 1.89
C LEU A 48 6.79 -9.00 3.32
N ASP A 49 7.81 -9.80 3.70
CA ASP A 49 7.95 -10.26 5.09
C ASP A 49 8.05 -9.11 6.08
N PHE A 50 8.66 -8.00 5.67
CA PHE A 50 8.75 -6.79 6.50
C PHE A 50 7.37 -6.21 6.84
N PHE A 51 6.39 -6.41 5.94
CA PHE A 51 5.01 -5.95 6.11
C PHE A 51 4.04 -7.05 6.54
N SER A 52 4.56 -8.17 7.08
CA SER A 52 3.72 -9.34 7.46
C SER A 52 2.60 -9.00 8.44
N ASP A 53 2.80 -8.03 9.32
CA ASP A 53 1.79 -7.57 10.26
C ASP A 53 0.85 -6.47 9.71
N CYS A 54 0.90 -6.24 8.39
CA CYS A 54 0.03 -5.28 7.70
C CYS A 54 -1.10 -5.96 6.92
N TYR A 55 -2.14 -5.18 6.67
CA TYR A 55 -3.00 -5.33 5.51
C TYR A 55 -2.51 -4.44 4.37
N LEU A 56 -2.70 -4.87 3.12
CA LEU A 56 -2.74 -3.97 1.98
C LEU A 56 -4.15 -3.40 1.92
N VAL A 57 -4.28 -2.08 1.93
CA VAL A 57 -5.57 -1.37 2.01
C VAL A 57 -5.66 -0.37 0.88
N ALA A 58 -6.76 -0.39 0.11
CA ALA A 58 -7.08 0.69 -0.80
C ALA A 58 -7.97 1.73 -0.11
N VAL A 59 -7.87 2.98 -0.55
CA VAL A 59 -8.71 4.08 -0.09
C VAL A 59 -9.47 4.67 -1.25
N TYR A 60 -10.79 4.75 -1.09
CA TYR A 60 -11.67 5.35 -2.08
C TYR A 60 -11.48 6.87 -2.11
N LYS A 61 -11.67 7.45 -3.30
CA LYS A 61 -11.61 8.90 -3.51
C LYS A 61 -12.79 9.63 -2.88
N ASP A 62 -13.88 8.91 -2.63
CA ASP A 62 -15.14 9.47 -2.16
C ASP A 62 -15.04 9.90 -0.70
N ILE A 63 -15.35 11.17 -0.42
CA ILE A 63 -15.47 11.76 0.91
C ILE A 63 -16.91 12.22 1.06
N ALA A 64 -17.68 11.57 1.94
CA ALA A 64 -19.12 11.71 1.97
C ALA A 64 -19.61 12.38 3.26
N GLU A 65 -20.78 13.04 3.18
CA GLU A 65 -21.50 13.57 4.35
C GLU A 65 -22.35 12.50 5.05
N THR A 66 -22.64 11.42 4.33
CA THR A 66 -23.40 10.26 4.82
C THR A 66 -22.61 8.99 4.53
N PRO A 67 -22.82 7.89 5.25
CA PRO A 67 -22.10 6.63 5.02
C PRO A 67 -22.55 5.92 3.75
N VAL A 68 -22.52 6.61 2.61
CA VAL A 68 -22.90 6.10 1.29
C VAL A 68 -21.74 6.32 0.33
N LEU A 69 -21.15 5.23 -0.16
CA LEU A 69 -20.08 5.24 -1.15
C LEU A 69 -20.67 5.47 -2.55
N LYS A 70 -20.33 6.58 -3.18
CA LYS A 70 -20.85 7.01 -4.49
C LYS A 70 -19.94 6.60 -5.66
N SER A 71 -18.62 6.51 -5.40
CA SER A 71 -17.64 6.16 -6.41
C SER A 71 -16.75 5.02 -5.92
N ARG A 72 -16.44 4.07 -6.81
CA ARG A 72 -15.51 2.96 -6.57
C ARG A 72 -14.07 3.29 -7.01
N GLU A 73 -13.80 4.53 -7.40
CA GLU A 73 -12.47 4.99 -7.76
C GLU A 73 -11.60 5.10 -6.50
N PHE A 74 -10.38 4.57 -6.57
CA PHE A 74 -9.41 4.70 -5.50
C PHE A 74 -8.57 5.97 -5.68
N ILE A 75 -8.31 6.68 -4.58
CA ILE A 75 -7.27 7.70 -4.52
C ILE A 75 -5.93 7.08 -4.14
N ILE A 76 -5.99 5.98 -3.35
CA ILE A 76 -4.83 5.17 -2.99
C ILE A 76 -5.17 3.73 -3.34
N PRO A 77 -4.62 3.19 -4.43
CA PRO A 77 -4.95 1.83 -4.88
C PRO A 77 -4.35 0.73 -3.98
N GLY A 78 -3.40 1.07 -3.12
CA GLY A 78 -2.82 0.14 -2.15
C GLY A 78 -1.84 0.84 -1.21
N SER A 79 -1.96 0.55 0.08
CA SER A 79 -1.07 1.05 1.12
C SER A 79 -0.93 0.02 2.24
N PHE A 80 0.25 -0.09 2.88
CA PHE A 80 0.43 -0.97 4.03
C PHE A 80 -0.05 -0.29 5.30
N ILE A 81 -1.02 -0.89 5.98
CA ILE A 81 -1.52 -0.42 7.27
C ILE A 81 -1.43 -1.56 8.28
N TYR A 82 -0.85 -1.30 9.44
CA TYR A 82 -0.71 -2.29 10.50
C TYR A 82 -2.07 -2.86 10.93
N LYS A 83 -2.16 -4.17 11.09
CA LYS A 83 -3.38 -4.86 11.58
C LYS A 83 -3.80 -4.40 12.96
N SER A 84 -2.83 -3.99 13.79
CA SER A 84 -3.08 -3.42 15.12
C SER A 84 -3.92 -2.14 15.04
N SER A 85 -3.80 -1.36 13.96
CA SER A 85 -4.61 -0.15 13.73
C SER A 85 -6.10 -0.45 13.57
N PHE A 86 -6.46 -1.67 13.20
CA PHE A 86 -7.85 -2.12 13.05
C PHE A 86 -8.37 -2.91 14.25
N ASN A 87 -7.55 -3.09 15.28
CA ASN A 87 -7.94 -3.86 16.46
C ASN A 87 -8.77 -2.99 17.41
N ARG A 88 -10.09 -3.24 17.48
CA ARG A 88 -11.03 -2.49 18.33
C ARG A 88 -10.73 -2.53 19.84
N LYS A 89 -9.83 -3.42 20.29
CA LYS A 89 -9.38 -3.45 21.69
C LYS A 89 -8.30 -2.39 21.98
N ASN A 90 -7.70 -1.81 20.95
CA ASN A 90 -6.73 -0.75 21.07
C ASN A 90 -7.48 0.61 21.10
N GLU A 91 -7.19 1.47 22.06
CA GLU A 91 -7.80 2.80 22.19
C GLU A 91 -7.48 3.70 20.98
N ASP A 92 -6.26 3.55 20.42
CA ASP A 92 -5.78 4.29 19.26
C ASP A 92 -6.20 3.66 17.91
N CYS A 93 -7.09 2.67 17.92
CA CYS A 93 -7.50 2.00 16.70
C CYS A 93 -8.31 2.93 15.77
N ILE A 94 -8.25 2.64 14.48
CA ILE A 94 -9.15 3.20 13.47
C ILE A 94 -10.58 2.80 13.84
N LYS A 95 -11.48 3.77 14.06
CA LYS A 95 -12.89 3.54 14.42
C LYS A 95 -13.69 3.19 13.16
N TRP A 96 -13.42 2.01 12.63
CA TRP A 96 -14.04 1.51 11.41
C TRP A 96 -15.41 0.87 11.64
N VAL A 97 -16.26 0.98 10.62
CA VAL A 97 -17.54 0.28 10.54
C VAL A 97 -17.58 -0.50 9.23
N TYR A 98 -17.99 -1.77 9.29
CA TYR A 98 -18.16 -2.59 8.08
C TYR A 98 -19.26 -1.99 7.20
N TYR A 99 -18.98 -1.89 5.89
CA TYR A 99 -19.90 -1.34 4.91
C TYR A 99 -20.42 -2.41 3.94
N ASP A 100 -19.51 -3.11 3.26
CA ASP A 100 -19.84 -4.03 2.17
C ASP A 100 -18.70 -5.05 1.98
N HIS A 101 -18.84 -5.94 1.01
CA HIS A 101 -17.82 -6.90 0.61
C HIS A 101 -17.77 -7.04 -0.90
N GLU A 102 -16.56 -7.07 -1.46
CA GLU A 102 -16.29 -7.34 -2.87
C GLU A 102 -15.10 -8.25 -3.00
N ASP A 103 -15.18 -9.24 -3.86
CA ASP A 103 -14.06 -10.14 -4.16
C ASP A 103 -12.84 -9.37 -4.66
N ILE A 104 -11.67 -9.91 -4.42
CA ILE A 104 -10.41 -9.33 -4.83
C ILE A 104 -10.01 -9.86 -6.20
N ASN A 105 -9.85 -8.94 -7.16
CA ASN A 105 -9.17 -9.22 -8.40
C ASN A 105 -7.66 -8.99 -8.22
N TYR A 106 -6.87 -10.06 -8.12
CA TYR A 106 -5.42 -9.94 -7.88
C TYR A 106 -4.65 -9.35 -9.06
N HIS A 107 -5.23 -9.30 -10.27
CA HIS A 107 -4.63 -8.61 -11.41
C HIS A 107 -4.66 -7.08 -11.29
N GLU A 108 -5.53 -6.56 -10.44
CA GLU A 108 -5.69 -5.12 -10.20
C GLU A 108 -5.04 -4.65 -8.90
N LEU A 109 -4.32 -5.55 -8.22
CA LEU A 109 -3.63 -5.18 -6.99
C LEU A 109 -2.46 -4.25 -7.29
N GLU A 110 -2.42 -3.14 -6.56
CA GLU A 110 -1.32 -2.20 -6.57
C GLU A 110 -0.64 -2.14 -5.20
N PHE A 111 0.68 -2.12 -5.22
CA PHE A 111 1.48 -2.04 -4.00
C PHE A 111 2.17 -0.68 -3.88
N PRO A 112 2.47 -0.23 -2.65
CA PRO A 112 3.34 0.92 -2.44
C PRO A 112 4.70 0.74 -3.12
N GLU A 113 5.27 1.85 -3.56
CA GLU A 113 6.58 1.90 -4.19
C GLU A 113 7.55 2.65 -3.28
N TYR A 114 8.72 2.06 -3.01
CA TYR A 114 9.67 2.66 -2.09
C TYR A 114 11.12 2.27 -2.41
N ILE A 115 12.04 2.95 -1.78
CA ILE A 115 13.47 2.74 -1.97
C ILE A 115 14.07 2.10 -0.73
N VAL A 116 14.85 1.06 -0.94
CA VAL A 116 15.65 0.43 0.11
C VAL A 116 17.14 0.51 -0.26
N SER A 117 17.92 0.93 0.73
CA SER A 117 19.39 0.85 0.65
C SER A 117 19.85 -0.39 1.40
N SER A 118 20.45 -1.34 0.68
CA SER A 118 21.01 -2.56 1.24
C SER A 118 22.39 -2.82 0.67
N ASN A 119 23.40 -3.01 1.53
CA ASN A 119 24.78 -3.28 1.12
C ASN A 119 25.31 -2.29 0.07
N ASP A 120 25.11 -1.01 0.29
CA ASP A 120 25.46 0.10 -0.60
C ASP A 120 24.78 0.08 -1.98
N LYS A 121 23.75 -0.74 -2.15
CA LYS A 121 22.93 -0.77 -3.37
C LYS A 121 21.57 -0.17 -3.09
N ILE A 122 21.04 0.54 -4.07
CA ILE A 122 19.69 1.10 -4.04
C ILE A 122 18.77 0.24 -4.88
N CYS A 123 17.70 -0.25 -4.26
CA CYS A 123 16.65 -1.03 -4.91
C CYS A 123 15.32 -0.29 -4.87
N LEU A 124 14.61 -0.31 -5.99
CA LEU A 124 13.20 0.02 -6.06
C LEU A 124 12.40 -1.21 -5.62
N GLU A 125 11.51 -1.03 -4.66
CA GLU A 125 10.66 -2.09 -4.16
C GLU A 125 9.19 -1.78 -4.40
N ARG A 126 8.47 -2.80 -4.89
CA ARG A 126 7.02 -2.76 -5.14
C ARG A 126 6.45 -4.17 -5.01
N GLY A 127 5.65 -4.43 -3.99
CA GLY A 127 5.14 -5.77 -3.70
C GLY A 127 6.27 -6.78 -3.44
N GLU A 128 6.39 -7.81 -4.27
CA GLU A 128 7.46 -8.81 -4.21
C GLU A 128 8.72 -8.41 -4.98
N LEU A 129 8.66 -7.30 -5.71
CA LEU A 129 9.76 -6.87 -6.54
C LEU A 129 10.79 -6.11 -5.72
N SER A 130 12.07 -6.43 -5.95
CA SER A 130 13.22 -5.70 -5.47
C SER A 130 14.16 -5.53 -6.66
N ILE A 131 14.08 -4.38 -7.33
CA ILE A 131 14.75 -4.11 -8.59
C ILE A 131 15.95 -3.21 -8.34
N PRO A 132 17.20 -3.66 -8.57
CA PRO A 132 18.37 -2.81 -8.42
C PRO A 132 18.35 -1.63 -9.40
N THR A 133 18.57 -0.42 -8.91
CA THR A 133 18.62 0.80 -9.73
C THR A 133 19.98 1.02 -10.39
N GLY A 134 20.98 0.25 -10.01
CA GLY A 134 22.37 0.48 -10.42
C GLY A 134 23.11 1.56 -9.63
N LEU A 135 22.43 2.31 -8.76
CA LEU A 135 23.01 3.34 -7.93
C LEU A 135 23.63 2.76 -6.65
N THR A 136 24.74 3.33 -6.23
CA THR A 136 25.22 3.24 -4.85
C THR A 136 24.41 4.19 -3.96
N ARG A 137 24.47 3.96 -2.65
CA ARG A 137 23.83 4.85 -1.67
C ARG A 137 24.33 6.29 -1.82
N THR A 138 25.64 6.48 -1.94
CA THR A 138 26.24 7.81 -2.07
C THR A 138 25.80 8.53 -3.35
N GLN A 139 25.71 7.81 -4.48
CA GLN A 139 25.20 8.38 -5.72
C GLN A 139 23.73 8.81 -5.58
N TYR A 140 22.89 7.96 -4.99
CA TYR A 140 21.49 8.26 -4.76
C TYR A 140 21.29 9.49 -3.85
N GLU A 141 22.02 9.54 -2.72
CA GLU A 141 21.93 10.66 -1.77
C GLU A 141 22.38 11.97 -2.41
N ASN A 142 23.44 11.95 -3.22
CA ASN A 142 23.94 13.15 -3.91
C ASN A 142 23.04 13.61 -5.06
N GLU A 143 22.51 12.68 -5.85
CA GLU A 143 21.70 13.02 -7.03
C GLU A 143 20.32 13.53 -6.66
N PHE A 144 19.68 12.91 -5.65
CA PHE A 144 18.31 13.22 -5.28
C PHE A 144 18.18 14.05 -4.00
N ASN A 145 19.30 14.36 -3.33
CA ASN A 145 19.35 15.06 -2.04
C ASN A 145 18.43 14.42 -0.98
N ILE A 146 18.40 13.09 -0.94
CA ILE A 146 17.55 12.29 -0.06
C ILE A 146 18.45 11.35 0.74
N THR A 147 18.30 11.36 2.06
CA THR A 147 19.02 10.45 2.95
C THR A 147 18.15 9.28 3.39
N GLY A 148 18.72 8.08 3.44
CA GLY A 148 18.08 6.87 3.98
C GLY A 148 17.10 6.20 3.04
N SER A 149 16.48 5.14 3.56
CA SER A 149 15.42 4.39 2.86
C SER A 149 14.08 5.09 2.93
N LYS A 150 13.26 4.90 1.90
CA LYS A 150 11.87 5.34 1.84
C LYS A 150 10.98 4.11 1.96
N THR A 151 10.34 3.92 3.10
CA THR A 151 9.49 2.76 3.36
C THR A 151 8.06 2.98 2.86
N GLY A 152 7.46 1.95 2.29
CA GLY A 152 6.13 2.02 1.68
C GLY A 152 4.95 1.98 2.65
N SER A 153 5.15 2.30 3.93
CA SER A 153 4.02 2.40 4.86
C SER A 153 3.45 3.81 4.84
N ILE A 154 2.22 3.93 4.44
CA ILE A 154 1.45 5.16 4.57
C ILE A 154 0.58 5.01 5.82
N ASN A 155 0.74 5.87 6.82
CA ASN A 155 -0.14 5.89 7.96
C ASN A 155 -1.51 6.50 7.58
N TYR A 156 -2.53 6.27 8.41
CA TYR A 156 -3.89 6.73 8.14
C TYR A 156 -4.00 8.27 7.95
N SER A 157 -3.14 9.05 8.59
CA SER A 157 -3.10 10.51 8.40
C SER A 157 -2.67 10.89 6.99
N ASN A 158 -1.76 10.16 6.36
CA ASN A 158 -1.35 10.40 4.98
C ASN A 158 -2.47 10.08 3.97
N VAL A 159 -3.32 9.14 4.29
CA VAL A 159 -4.53 8.86 3.52
C VAL A 159 -5.43 10.10 3.41
N LEU A 160 -5.63 10.80 4.52
CA LEU A 160 -6.41 12.04 4.55
C LEU A 160 -5.74 13.17 3.76
N LEU A 161 -4.42 13.24 3.74
CA LEU A 161 -3.63 14.20 2.97
C LEU A 161 -3.78 14.02 1.47
N LEU A 162 -3.69 12.80 1.00
CA LEU A 162 -3.85 12.46 -0.41
C LEU A 162 -5.25 12.83 -0.93
N GLN A 163 -6.22 12.97 -0.05
CA GLN A 163 -7.55 13.47 -0.36
C GLN A 163 -7.65 15.02 -0.36
N GLY A 164 -6.53 15.72 -0.26
CA GLY A 164 -6.49 17.18 -0.41
C GLY A 164 -6.90 17.96 0.83
N LEU A 165 -6.92 17.36 2.02
CA LEU A 165 -7.28 18.03 3.26
C LEU A 165 -6.12 18.90 3.78
N PRO A 166 -6.29 20.23 3.92
CA PRO A 166 -5.18 21.18 4.13
C PRO A 166 -4.37 20.95 5.41
N ALA A 167 -5.00 20.43 6.46
CA ALA A 167 -4.38 20.27 7.79
C ALA A 167 -3.17 19.33 7.83
N TYR A 168 -2.92 18.56 6.77
CA TYR A 168 -1.87 17.54 6.74
C TYR A 168 -0.81 17.77 5.67
N LYS A 169 -0.92 18.83 4.86
CA LYS A 169 0.05 19.11 3.78
C LYS A 169 1.50 19.24 4.26
N GLU A 170 1.69 19.68 5.50
CA GLU A 170 3.02 19.86 6.10
C GLU A 170 3.62 18.56 6.68
N ARG A 171 2.84 17.49 6.75
CA ARG A 171 3.24 16.20 7.35
C ARG A 171 3.33 15.07 6.35
N ILE A 172 3.51 15.36 5.06
CA ILE A 172 3.64 14.33 4.03
C ILE A 172 4.88 13.50 4.35
N ASP A 173 4.65 12.27 4.73
CA ASP A 173 5.69 11.25 4.77
C ASP A 173 5.96 10.79 3.34
N TYR A 174 7.03 11.30 2.74
CA TYR A 174 7.45 10.99 1.38
C TYR A 174 8.02 9.57 1.25
N SER A 175 7.51 8.64 2.01
CA SER A 175 7.98 7.25 1.98
C SER A 175 7.51 6.47 0.76
N ASP A 176 6.45 6.91 0.09
CA ASP A 176 5.90 6.27 -1.11
C ASP A 176 6.27 7.07 -2.35
N LEU A 177 6.95 6.44 -3.31
CA LEU A 177 7.41 7.09 -4.55
C LEU A 177 6.26 7.60 -5.42
N ARG A 178 5.07 7.03 -5.31
CA ARG A 178 3.89 7.52 -6.03
C ARG A 178 3.52 8.95 -5.64
N LEU A 179 3.99 9.44 -4.50
CA LEU A 179 3.85 10.82 -4.03
C LEU A 179 4.99 11.74 -4.51
N LEU A 180 5.99 11.20 -5.19
CA LEU A 180 7.18 11.89 -5.67
C LEU A 180 7.36 11.64 -7.18
N PRO A 181 6.47 12.16 -8.05
CA PRO A 181 6.39 11.76 -9.45
C PRO A 181 7.70 11.97 -10.22
N GLU A 182 8.43 13.04 -9.97
CA GLU A 182 9.70 13.32 -10.64
C GLU A 182 10.81 12.32 -10.26
N LEU A 183 10.90 11.98 -8.96
CA LEU A 183 11.84 10.98 -8.48
C LEU A 183 11.45 9.59 -9.00
N ARG A 184 10.17 9.24 -8.91
CA ARG A 184 9.61 7.99 -9.43
C ARG A 184 9.97 7.79 -10.90
N LYS A 185 9.69 8.78 -11.73
CA LYS A 185 9.99 8.74 -13.16
C LYS A 185 11.46 8.46 -13.44
N LYS A 186 12.37 9.21 -12.81
CA LYS A 186 13.81 9.01 -12.97
C LYS A 186 14.28 7.61 -12.56
N LEU A 187 13.79 7.09 -11.44
CA LEU A 187 14.15 5.75 -10.98
C LEU A 187 13.65 4.66 -11.94
N TYR A 188 12.45 4.80 -12.47
CA TYR A 188 11.91 3.86 -13.46
C TYR A 188 12.67 3.93 -14.79
N GLU A 189 13.05 5.11 -15.24
CA GLU A 189 13.93 5.28 -16.42
C GLU A 189 15.30 4.56 -16.21
N MET A 190 15.88 4.65 -15.01
CA MET A 190 17.15 3.97 -14.69
C MET A 190 17.05 2.45 -14.74
N ILE A 191 15.93 1.89 -14.31
CA ILE A 191 15.72 0.43 -14.35
C ILE A 191 15.15 -0.06 -15.69
N GLY A 192 14.86 0.86 -16.63
CA GLY A 192 14.33 0.52 -17.97
C GLY A 192 12.88 0.06 -17.94
N GLU A 193 12.08 0.51 -16.97
CA GLU A 193 10.68 0.16 -16.81
C GLU A 193 9.78 1.40 -16.95
N ASP A 194 8.51 1.16 -17.31
CA ASP A 194 7.49 2.19 -17.33
C ASP A 194 6.82 2.28 -15.94
N PRO A 195 6.84 3.46 -15.28
CA PRO A 195 6.18 3.63 -13.99
C PRO A 195 4.68 3.33 -14.01
N ASP A 196 4.01 3.52 -15.14
CA ASP A 196 2.56 3.32 -15.26
C ASP A 196 2.17 1.87 -15.57
N THR A 197 3.15 0.96 -15.71
CA THR A 197 2.88 -0.48 -15.85
C THR A 197 2.18 -1.01 -14.58
N PRO A 198 1.00 -1.66 -14.70
CA PRO A 198 0.33 -2.30 -13.59
C PRO A 198 1.25 -3.28 -12.85
N TYR A 199 1.13 -3.34 -11.52
CA TYR A 199 2.00 -4.21 -10.72
C TYR A 199 2.02 -5.66 -11.21
N TYR A 200 0.87 -6.23 -11.54
CA TYR A 200 0.77 -7.62 -11.99
C TYR A 200 1.61 -7.89 -13.25
N GLU A 201 1.53 -7.00 -14.24
CA GLU A 201 2.30 -7.12 -15.49
C GLU A 201 3.81 -6.97 -15.23
N LEU A 202 4.20 -5.97 -14.44
CA LEU A 202 5.59 -5.76 -14.05
C LEU A 202 6.13 -6.98 -13.28
N ALA A 203 5.35 -7.52 -12.35
CA ALA A 203 5.74 -8.69 -11.57
C ALA A 203 5.95 -9.92 -12.46
N LEU A 204 5.06 -10.19 -13.42
CA LEU A 204 5.22 -11.27 -14.39
C LEU A 204 6.50 -11.13 -15.22
N LYS A 205 6.82 -9.90 -15.70
CA LYS A 205 8.05 -9.63 -16.44
C LYS A 205 9.29 -9.97 -15.63
N HIS A 206 9.25 -9.80 -14.30
CA HIS A 206 10.30 -10.17 -13.37
C HIS A 206 10.17 -11.58 -12.77
N GLY A 207 9.35 -12.45 -13.39
CA GLY A 207 9.21 -13.86 -12.98
C GLY A 207 8.43 -14.07 -11.68
N LYS A 208 7.63 -13.08 -11.25
CA LYS A 208 6.77 -13.14 -10.06
C LYS A 208 5.31 -13.20 -10.47
N ASP A 209 4.64 -14.32 -10.23
CA ASP A 209 3.22 -14.48 -10.52
C ASP A 209 2.39 -14.52 -9.25
N LEU A 210 1.59 -13.45 -9.02
CA LEU A 210 0.67 -13.36 -7.89
C LEU A 210 -0.39 -14.47 -7.90
N ALA A 211 -0.75 -15.03 -9.07
CA ALA A 211 -1.77 -16.06 -9.17
C ALA A 211 -1.49 -17.25 -8.25
N ARG A 212 -0.20 -17.59 -8.00
CA ARG A 212 0.19 -18.69 -7.11
C ARG A 212 -0.33 -18.58 -5.67
N PHE A 213 -0.65 -17.38 -5.21
CA PHE A 213 -1.20 -17.13 -3.87
C PHE A 213 -2.73 -17.21 -3.83
N TYR A 214 -3.38 -17.21 -4.99
CA TYR A 214 -4.84 -17.20 -5.13
C TYR A 214 -5.39 -18.55 -5.64
N GLN A 215 -4.50 -19.46 -6.04
CA GLN A 215 -4.90 -20.84 -6.34
C GLN A 215 -5.22 -21.57 -5.03
N ASP A 216 -6.37 -22.22 -4.98
CA ASP A 216 -6.68 -23.11 -3.85
C ASP A 216 -5.64 -24.24 -3.82
N LYS A 217 -5.01 -24.45 -2.67
CA LYS A 217 -4.19 -25.65 -2.45
C LYS A 217 -5.15 -26.82 -2.35
N ASN A 218 -5.32 -27.55 -3.47
CA ASN A 218 -5.96 -28.86 -3.48
C ASN A 218 -5.27 -29.84 -2.53
#